data_67bf62d54e30f00640fde5613a372b15
#
_entry.id   67bf62d54e30f00640fde5613a372b15
#
_cell.length_a   1.000
_cell.length_b   1.000
_cell.length_c   1.000
_cell.angle_alpha   90.00
_cell.angle_beta   90.00
_cell.angle_gamma   90.00
#
_symmetry.space_group_name_H-M   'P 1'
#
loop_
_entity.id
_entity.type
_entity.pdbx_description
1 polymer ?
#
loop_
_entity_poly.entity_id
_entity_poly.type
_entity_poly.pdbx_seq_one_letter_code
_entity_poly.pdbx_strand_id
1 'polypeptide(L)'
;MAYVPLTPLGAEPDFSDTAAAIQATVRRFAREVLRPVGRELDRMVPEEVIAPGSPLWGVYGQFAALGFGVDDLLAMDPFDRSRTMAILFEELGWGDAGLAISIGAGLIPAMISAILGNAFCRNIATDAKLGCWMITEPDHGSDALDPARMIFHPQGEYGRPNCVVTLKGDELVITGQKSAWVSNGTIGQVGIL
;
A
#
# COMPACT_ATOMS: atom_id res chain seq x y z
N MET A 1 -11.64 6.97 24.57
CA MET A 1 -12.90 6.50 23.97
C MET A 1 -12.83 4.99 23.97
N ALA A 2 -13.79 4.31 24.60
CA ALA A 2 -13.88 2.86 24.50
C ALA A 2 -14.22 2.51 23.05
N TYR A 3 -13.56 1.51 22.51
CA TYR A 3 -13.91 0.93 21.22
C TYR A 3 -15.32 0.35 21.33
N VAL A 4 -16.21 0.86 20.51
CA VAL A 4 -17.49 0.19 20.27
C VAL A 4 -17.22 -0.65 19.01
N PRO A 5 -17.20 -1.98 19.11
CA PRO A 5 -17.14 -2.79 17.91
C PRO A 5 -18.36 -2.39 17.07
N LEU A 6 -18.12 -2.07 15.79
CA LEU A 6 -19.22 -1.98 14.84
C LEU A 6 -19.91 -3.34 14.93
N THR A 7 -21.15 -3.34 15.36
CA THR A 7 -21.93 -4.59 15.42
C THR A 7 -21.93 -5.14 14.01
N PRO A 8 -21.44 -6.37 13.77
CA PRO A 8 -21.43 -6.95 12.44
C PRO A 8 -22.83 -6.84 11.85
N LEU A 9 -22.93 -6.51 10.58
CA LEU A 9 -24.22 -6.51 9.86
C LEU A 9 -24.80 -7.95 9.75
N GLY A 10 -24.33 -8.87 10.58
CA GLY A 10 -24.72 -10.29 10.60
C GLY A 10 -24.14 -11.11 9.43
N ALA A 11 -23.28 -10.51 8.63
CA ALA A 11 -22.65 -11.16 7.48
C ALA A 11 -21.18 -11.55 7.73
N GLU A 12 -20.61 -11.13 8.87
CA GLU A 12 -19.22 -11.45 9.22
C GLU A 12 -19.17 -12.83 9.88
N PRO A 13 -18.36 -13.75 9.37
CA PRO A 13 -18.11 -15.01 10.05
C PRO A 13 -17.38 -14.76 11.36
N ASP A 14 -17.60 -15.61 12.36
CA ASP A 14 -16.79 -15.60 13.57
C ASP A 14 -15.31 -15.70 13.23
N PHE A 15 -14.50 -14.85 13.84
CA PHE A 15 -13.07 -14.91 13.66
C PHE A 15 -12.51 -16.20 14.29
N SER A 16 -11.62 -16.86 13.57
CA SER A 16 -10.76 -17.89 14.14
C SER A 16 -9.86 -17.26 15.21
N ASP A 17 -9.34 -18.05 16.13
CA ASP A 17 -8.37 -17.59 17.14
C ASP A 17 -7.19 -16.84 16.52
N THR A 18 -6.72 -17.33 15.36
CA THR A 18 -5.64 -16.69 14.61
C THR A 18 -6.07 -15.30 14.09
N ALA A 19 -7.23 -15.18 13.48
CA ALA A 19 -7.74 -13.91 12.98
C ALA A 19 -7.96 -12.90 14.11
N ALA A 20 -8.49 -13.36 15.24
CA ALA A 20 -8.67 -12.54 16.44
C ALA A 20 -7.31 -12.08 17.02
N ALA A 21 -6.30 -12.93 17.02
CA ALA A 21 -4.94 -12.58 17.46
C ALA A 21 -4.28 -11.56 16.54
N ILE A 22 -4.44 -11.70 15.21
CA ILE A 22 -3.99 -10.72 14.22
C ILE A 22 -4.66 -9.37 14.49
N GLN A 23 -5.99 -9.37 14.60
CA GLN A 23 -6.76 -8.15 14.87
C GLN A 23 -6.28 -7.46 16.14
N ALA A 24 -6.16 -8.18 17.26
CA ALA A 24 -5.70 -7.62 18.52
C ALA A 24 -4.29 -7.02 18.43
N THR A 25 -3.39 -7.67 17.70
CA THR A 25 -2.03 -7.21 17.49
C THR A 25 -1.98 -5.92 16.69
N VAL A 26 -2.67 -5.89 15.54
CA VAL A 26 -2.71 -4.72 14.68
C VAL A 26 -3.47 -3.56 15.34
N ARG A 27 -4.56 -3.83 16.05
CA ARG A 27 -5.30 -2.84 16.84
C ARG A 27 -4.41 -2.18 17.90
N ARG A 28 -3.59 -2.95 18.58
CA ARG A 28 -2.65 -2.41 19.56
C ARG A 28 -1.64 -1.47 18.89
N PHE A 29 -1.03 -1.90 17.77
CA PHE A 29 -0.12 -1.06 16.98
C PHE A 29 -0.82 0.22 16.49
N ALA A 30 -2.02 0.11 15.96
CA ALA A 30 -2.82 1.24 15.49
C ALA A 30 -3.10 2.25 16.61
N ARG A 31 -3.43 1.76 17.81
CA ARG A 31 -3.72 2.60 18.97
C ARG A 31 -2.48 3.25 19.57
N GLU A 32 -1.40 2.50 19.69
CA GLU A 32 -0.22 2.90 20.45
C GLU A 32 0.84 3.59 19.59
N VAL A 33 0.82 3.36 18.27
CA VAL A 33 1.78 3.93 17.33
C VAL A 33 1.10 4.84 16.30
N LEU A 34 0.18 4.30 15.47
CA LEU A 34 -0.34 5.08 14.34
C LEU A 34 -1.10 6.33 14.80
N ARG A 35 -2.02 6.19 15.75
CA ARG A 35 -2.82 7.33 16.22
C ARG A 35 -2.01 8.45 16.85
N PRO A 36 -1.07 8.19 17.77
CA PRO A 36 -0.22 9.25 18.30
C PRO A 36 0.64 9.91 17.24
N VAL A 37 1.30 9.09 16.40
CA VAL A 37 2.18 9.60 15.34
C VAL A 37 1.39 10.38 14.30
N GLY A 38 0.25 9.89 13.80
CA GLY A 38 -0.57 10.60 12.85
C GLY A 38 -0.97 11.99 13.36
N ARG A 39 -1.39 12.11 14.63
CA ARG A 39 -1.71 13.41 15.24
C ARG A 39 -0.51 14.34 15.40
N GLU A 40 0.68 13.80 15.54
CA GLU A 40 1.91 14.58 15.58
C GLU A 40 2.26 15.08 14.20
N LEU A 41 2.23 14.22 13.18
CA LEU A 41 2.50 14.55 11.79
C LEU A 41 1.52 15.58 11.23
N ASP A 42 0.24 15.53 11.60
CA ASP A 42 -0.79 16.51 11.20
C ASP A 42 -0.48 17.97 11.63
N ARG A 43 0.44 18.16 12.57
CA ARG A 43 0.85 19.47 13.07
C ARG A 43 2.15 19.95 12.48
N MET A 44 2.84 19.10 11.74
CA MET A 44 4.11 19.39 11.10
C MET A 44 3.89 20.00 9.72
N VAL A 45 4.82 20.83 9.27
CA VAL A 45 4.87 21.22 7.86
C VAL A 45 5.42 20.06 7.02
N PRO A 46 5.08 19.96 5.73
CA PRO A 46 5.45 18.81 4.90
C PRO A 46 6.94 18.44 4.91
N GLU A 47 7.80 19.43 4.98
CA GLU A 47 9.25 19.24 5.01
C GLU A 47 9.73 18.57 6.31
N GLU A 48 9.08 18.88 7.42
CA GLU A 48 9.37 18.28 8.73
C GLU A 48 8.88 16.83 8.78
N VAL A 49 7.72 16.53 8.15
CA VAL A 49 7.16 15.17 8.08
C VAL A 49 8.16 14.18 7.49
N ILE A 50 8.89 14.60 6.47
CA ILE A 50 9.87 13.74 5.76
C ILE A 50 11.32 13.92 6.23
N ALA A 51 11.56 14.82 7.18
CA ALA A 51 12.90 15.03 7.72
C ALA A 51 13.47 13.77 8.41
N PRO A 52 14.79 13.56 8.43
CA PRO A 52 15.40 12.36 9.00
C PRO A 52 15.02 12.06 10.46
N GLY A 53 14.70 13.09 11.24
CA GLY A 53 14.28 12.98 12.65
C GLY A 53 12.77 12.80 12.85
N SER A 54 11.98 12.72 11.79
CA SER A 54 10.52 12.59 11.86
C SER A 54 10.09 11.28 12.52
N PRO A 55 9.03 11.30 13.35
CA PRO A 55 8.44 10.09 13.90
C PRO A 55 7.86 9.17 12.83
N LEU A 56 7.62 9.65 11.61
CA LEU A 56 7.18 8.85 10.46
C LEU A 56 8.06 7.61 10.26
N TRP A 57 9.37 7.77 10.33
CA TRP A 57 10.31 6.68 10.04
C TRP A 57 10.24 5.54 11.02
N GLY A 58 9.92 5.83 12.28
CA GLY A 58 9.70 4.84 13.33
C GLY A 58 8.48 3.95 13.08
N VAL A 59 7.47 4.44 12.38
CA VAL A 59 6.25 3.69 12.04
C VAL A 59 6.58 2.47 11.18
N TYR A 60 7.38 2.65 10.14
CA TYR A 60 7.71 1.56 9.22
C TYR A 60 8.52 0.45 9.88
N GLY A 61 9.50 0.81 10.72
CA GLY A 61 10.27 -0.16 11.47
C GLY A 61 9.42 -0.97 12.46
N GLN A 62 8.52 -0.30 13.15
CA GLN A 62 7.61 -0.96 14.09
C GLN A 62 6.57 -1.83 13.36
N PHE A 63 6.07 -1.39 12.21
CA PHE A 63 5.18 -2.21 11.38
C PHE A 63 5.89 -3.46 10.87
N ALA A 64 7.11 -3.33 10.36
CA ALA A 64 7.89 -4.47 9.88
C ALA A 64 8.12 -5.52 10.99
N ALA A 65 8.29 -5.08 12.24
CA ALA A 65 8.44 -5.98 13.39
C ALA A 65 7.19 -6.79 13.74
N LEU A 66 6.01 -6.46 13.15
CA LEU A 66 4.79 -7.24 13.36
C LEU A 66 4.74 -8.54 12.53
N GLY A 67 5.61 -8.70 11.52
CA GLY A 67 5.65 -9.89 10.69
C GLY A 67 4.52 -9.97 9.64
N PHE A 68 4.13 -8.82 9.08
CA PHE A 68 3.18 -8.72 7.96
C PHE A 68 3.86 -8.22 6.69
N GLY A 69 5.10 -8.64 6.48
CA GLY A 69 5.82 -8.37 5.24
C GLY A 69 5.24 -9.14 4.04
N VAL A 70 5.70 -8.81 2.86
CA VAL A 70 5.21 -9.44 1.62
C VAL A 70 5.44 -10.96 1.65
N ASP A 71 6.58 -11.42 2.16
CA ASP A 71 6.89 -12.84 2.24
C ASP A 71 5.99 -13.58 3.22
N ASP A 72 5.70 -12.97 4.37
CA ASP A 72 4.81 -13.53 5.37
C ASP A 72 3.39 -13.67 4.79
N LEU A 73 2.91 -12.64 4.09
CA LEU A 73 1.59 -12.65 3.46
C LEU A 73 1.51 -13.67 2.32
N LEU A 74 2.54 -13.78 1.50
CA LEU A 74 2.55 -14.73 0.38
C LEU A 74 2.71 -16.20 0.81
N ALA A 75 3.27 -16.44 1.99
CA ALA A 75 3.36 -17.78 2.58
C ALA A 75 2.01 -18.31 3.07
N MET A 76 1.01 -17.43 3.30
CA MET A 76 -0.34 -17.82 3.69
C MET A 76 -1.09 -18.41 2.49
N ASP A 77 -2.05 -19.30 2.76
CA ASP A 77 -2.99 -19.68 1.71
C ASP A 77 -3.84 -18.48 1.24
N PRO A 78 -4.41 -18.50 0.02
CA PRO A 78 -5.08 -17.34 -0.55
C PRO A 78 -6.25 -16.80 0.28
N PHE A 79 -6.98 -17.67 0.96
CA PHE A 79 -8.12 -17.27 1.77
C PHE A 79 -7.69 -16.58 3.06
N ASP A 80 -6.74 -17.17 3.78
CA ASP A 80 -6.20 -16.61 5.02
C ASP A 80 -5.44 -15.30 4.76
N ARG A 81 -4.70 -15.23 3.64
CA ARG A 81 -4.07 -13.98 3.20
C ARG A 81 -5.09 -12.87 2.96
N SER A 82 -6.15 -13.15 2.21
CA SER A 82 -7.19 -12.15 1.93
C SER A 82 -7.87 -11.67 3.20
N ARG A 83 -8.17 -12.58 4.13
CA ARG A 83 -8.73 -12.25 5.45
C ARG A 83 -7.77 -11.42 6.27
N THR A 84 -6.50 -11.83 6.34
CA THR A 84 -5.46 -11.10 7.07
C THR A 84 -5.28 -9.70 6.52
N MET A 85 -5.24 -9.53 5.21
CA MET A 85 -5.14 -8.20 4.59
C MET A 85 -6.35 -7.31 4.92
N ALA A 86 -7.57 -7.87 4.89
CA ALA A 86 -8.76 -7.10 5.26
C ALA A 86 -8.69 -6.61 6.71
N ILE A 87 -8.38 -7.49 7.66
CA ILE A 87 -8.20 -7.15 9.07
C ILE A 87 -7.09 -6.12 9.25
N LEU A 88 -5.95 -6.35 8.59
CA LEU A 88 -4.77 -5.47 8.66
C LEU A 88 -5.14 -4.03 8.27
N PHE A 89 -5.73 -3.84 7.09
CA PHE A 89 -6.05 -2.50 6.60
C PHE A 89 -7.22 -1.84 7.33
N GLU A 90 -8.18 -2.61 7.82
CA GLU A 90 -9.23 -2.08 8.69
C GLU A 90 -8.63 -1.50 9.98
N GLU A 91 -7.78 -2.25 10.64
CA GLU A 91 -7.18 -1.84 11.91
C GLU A 91 -6.16 -0.70 11.75
N LEU A 92 -5.33 -0.76 10.71
CA LEU A 92 -4.40 0.33 10.38
C LEU A 92 -5.18 1.62 10.05
N GLY A 93 -6.23 1.53 9.22
CA GLY A 93 -7.07 2.67 8.84
C GLY A 93 -7.83 3.26 10.03
N TRP A 94 -8.25 2.42 10.98
CA TRP A 94 -8.80 2.89 12.26
C TRP A 94 -7.75 3.68 13.07
N GLY A 95 -6.49 3.30 13.00
CA GLY A 95 -5.38 4.02 13.62
C GLY A 95 -5.15 5.38 12.97
N ASP A 96 -4.78 5.35 11.71
CA ASP A 96 -4.57 6.51 10.85
C ASP A 96 -4.62 6.09 9.38
N ALA A 97 -5.57 6.65 8.62
CA ALA A 97 -5.80 6.26 7.23
C ALA A 97 -4.64 6.65 6.30
N GLY A 98 -3.99 7.79 6.54
CA GLY A 98 -2.85 8.24 5.74
C GLY A 98 -1.64 7.33 5.92
N LEU A 99 -1.30 6.99 7.16
CA LEU A 99 -0.23 6.05 7.46
C LEU A 99 -0.55 4.63 6.97
N ALA A 100 -1.82 4.20 7.05
CA ALA A 100 -2.25 2.91 6.50
C ALA A 100 -2.02 2.82 5.00
N ILE A 101 -2.40 3.86 4.25
CA ILE A 101 -2.15 3.94 2.80
C ILE A 101 -0.64 3.97 2.52
N SER A 102 0.13 4.72 3.29
CA SER A 102 1.58 4.80 3.12
C SER A 102 2.27 3.45 3.34
N ILE A 103 1.88 2.72 4.37
CA ILE A 103 2.35 1.35 4.61
C ILE A 103 1.96 0.43 3.43
N GLY A 104 0.69 0.47 3.01
CA GLY A 104 0.19 -0.35 1.91
C GLY A 104 0.92 -0.08 0.60
N ALA A 105 1.06 1.20 0.23
CA ALA A 105 1.79 1.60 -0.98
C ALA A 105 3.26 1.15 -0.93
N GLY A 106 3.85 1.15 0.26
CA GLY A 106 5.20 0.68 0.49
C GLY A 106 5.43 -0.79 0.13
N LEU A 107 4.42 -1.63 0.28
CA LEU A 107 4.49 -3.08 0.00
C LEU A 107 4.24 -3.42 -1.48
N ILE A 108 3.60 -2.53 -2.25
CA ILE A 108 3.14 -2.84 -3.62
C ILE A 108 4.27 -3.28 -4.56
N PRO A 109 5.43 -2.62 -4.65
CA PRO A 109 6.48 -3.05 -5.57
C PRO A 109 6.96 -4.48 -5.31
N ALA A 110 7.18 -4.83 -4.06
CA ALA A 110 7.60 -6.18 -3.69
C ALA A 110 6.50 -7.21 -3.97
N MET A 111 5.24 -6.88 -3.68
CA MET A 111 4.11 -7.77 -3.93
C MET A 111 3.89 -8.03 -5.42
N ILE A 112 3.88 -6.99 -6.26
CA ILE A 112 3.72 -7.13 -7.72
C ILE A 112 4.89 -7.91 -8.31
N SER A 113 6.12 -7.61 -7.91
CA SER A 113 7.30 -8.32 -8.39
C SER A 113 7.26 -9.81 -8.05
N ALA A 114 6.76 -10.15 -6.87
CA ALA A 114 6.59 -11.54 -6.45
C ALA A 114 5.48 -12.24 -7.25
N ILE A 115 4.35 -11.59 -7.48
CA ILE A 115 3.22 -12.13 -8.29
C ILE A 115 3.67 -12.38 -9.73
N LEU A 116 4.49 -11.50 -10.29
CA LEU A 116 5.04 -11.65 -11.65
C LEU A 116 6.22 -12.63 -11.72
N GLY A 117 6.67 -13.19 -10.60
CA GLY A 117 7.80 -14.13 -10.56
C GLY A 117 9.15 -13.49 -10.90
N ASN A 118 9.26 -12.17 -10.84
CA ASN A 118 10.49 -11.45 -11.15
C ASN A 118 11.39 -11.31 -9.91
N ALA A 119 12.29 -12.28 -9.74
CA ALA A 119 13.20 -12.30 -8.58
C ALA A 119 14.13 -11.08 -8.51
N PHE A 120 14.57 -10.55 -9.63
CA PHE A 120 15.44 -9.37 -9.67
C PHE A 120 14.70 -8.13 -9.14
N CYS A 121 13.52 -7.83 -9.68
CA CYS A 121 12.71 -6.72 -9.21
C CYS A 121 12.27 -6.92 -7.75
N ARG A 122 11.96 -8.15 -7.35
CA ARG A 122 11.61 -8.46 -5.97
C ARG A 122 12.75 -8.15 -5.00
N ASN A 123 13.98 -8.54 -5.33
CA ASN A 123 15.13 -8.24 -4.48
C ASN A 123 15.36 -6.73 -4.34
N ILE A 124 15.29 -5.98 -5.44
CA ILE A 124 15.37 -4.52 -5.39
C ILE A 124 14.26 -3.93 -4.51
N ALA A 125 13.03 -4.41 -4.66
CA ALA A 125 11.90 -3.91 -3.91
C ALA A 125 11.97 -4.30 -2.42
N THR A 126 12.57 -5.43 -2.09
CA THR A 126 12.77 -5.88 -0.70
C THR A 126 13.92 -5.11 -0.03
N ASP A 127 14.98 -4.82 -0.77
CA ASP A 127 16.12 -4.03 -0.27
C ASP A 127 15.75 -2.55 -0.10
N ALA A 128 14.80 -2.06 -0.87
CA ALA A 128 14.25 -0.72 -0.72
C ALA A 128 13.38 -0.64 0.54
N LYS A 129 13.60 0.38 1.35
CA LYS A 129 12.85 0.56 2.60
C LYS A 129 11.39 0.93 2.38
N LEU A 130 11.10 1.62 1.27
CA LEU A 130 9.76 2.10 0.93
C LEU A 130 9.52 2.05 -0.57
N GLY A 131 8.35 1.54 -0.92
CA GLY A 131 7.86 1.53 -2.28
C GLY A 131 6.79 2.60 -2.54
N CYS A 132 6.51 2.83 -3.83
CA CYS A 132 5.36 3.59 -4.29
C CYS A 132 4.74 2.97 -5.53
N TRP A 133 3.47 3.30 -5.77
CA TRP A 133 2.73 2.84 -6.94
C TRP A 133 2.36 4.04 -7.81
N MET A 134 3.03 4.18 -8.95
CA MET A 134 2.86 5.28 -9.88
C MET A 134 1.84 4.92 -10.96
N ILE A 135 0.57 4.80 -10.60
CA ILE A 135 -0.50 4.42 -11.52
C ILE A 135 -1.16 5.64 -12.17
N THR A 136 -1.45 6.68 -11.38
CA THR A 136 -2.19 7.86 -11.83
C THR A 136 -1.38 8.72 -12.79
N GLU A 137 -2.02 9.20 -13.83
CA GLU A 137 -1.48 10.14 -14.82
C GLU A 137 -2.28 11.45 -14.78
N PRO A 138 -1.81 12.55 -15.42
CA PRO A 138 -2.57 13.81 -15.44
C PRO A 138 -4.00 13.64 -15.97
N ASP A 139 -4.19 12.78 -16.96
CA ASP A 139 -5.47 12.57 -17.65
C ASP A 139 -6.14 11.25 -17.31
N HIS A 140 -5.48 10.38 -16.53
CA HIS A 140 -5.95 9.04 -16.22
C HIS A 140 -5.80 8.73 -14.73
N GLY A 141 -6.79 8.09 -14.17
CA GLY A 141 -6.83 7.67 -12.77
C GLY A 141 -7.46 6.29 -12.63
N SER A 142 -8.68 6.23 -12.12
CA SER A 142 -9.40 4.97 -11.87
C SER A 142 -9.66 4.14 -13.13
N ASP A 143 -9.73 4.77 -14.30
CA ASP A 143 -9.82 4.09 -15.60
C ASP A 143 -8.63 3.16 -15.88
N ALA A 144 -7.47 3.44 -15.33
CA ALA A 144 -6.31 2.55 -15.40
C ALA A 144 -6.55 1.19 -14.72
N LEU A 145 -7.54 1.09 -13.84
CA LEU A 145 -7.94 -0.14 -13.17
C LEU A 145 -8.96 -0.96 -13.97
N ASP A 146 -9.40 -0.46 -15.13
CA ASP A 146 -10.32 -1.14 -16.06
C ASP A 146 -9.64 -1.44 -17.40
N PRO A 147 -8.62 -2.33 -17.45
CA PRO A 147 -7.86 -2.61 -18.66
C PRO A 147 -8.71 -3.21 -19.77
N ALA A 148 -9.83 -3.85 -19.43
CA ALA A 148 -10.77 -4.41 -20.37
C ALA A 148 -11.77 -3.38 -20.94
N ARG A 149 -11.77 -2.15 -20.41
CA ARG A 149 -12.66 -1.04 -20.81
C ARG A 149 -14.15 -1.41 -20.78
N MET A 150 -14.52 -2.13 -19.74
CA MET A 150 -15.88 -2.62 -19.56
C MET A 150 -16.77 -1.61 -18.82
N ILE A 151 -16.18 -0.80 -17.95
CA ILE A 151 -16.89 0.11 -17.04
C ILE A 151 -16.74 1.54 -17.51
N PHE A 152 -15.49 1.96 -17.78
CA PHE A 152 -15.15 3.30 -18.22
C PHE A 152 -15.00 3.31 -19.75
N HIS A 153 -15.84 4.08 -20.42
CA HIS A 153 -15.82 4.27 -21.88
C HIS A 153 -15.75 2.97 -22.69
N PRO A 154 -16.75 2.08 -22.60
CA PRO A 154 -16.82 0.89 -23.45
C PRO A 154 -16.66 1.29 -24.92
N GLN A 155 -15.70 0.68 -25.64
CA GLN A 155 -15.40 0.96 -27.06
C GLN A 155 -14.70 2.30 -27.35
N GLY A 156 -14.37 3.13 -26.33
CA GLY A 156 -13.62 4.38 -26.50
C GLY A 156 -12.10 4.19 -26.56
N GLU A 157 -11.39 5.21 -27.02
CA GLU A 157 -9.92 5.29 -26.92
C GLU A 157 -9.46 5.76 -25.54
N TYR A 158 -10.39 6.22 -24.73
CA TYR A 158 -10.17 6.64 -23.36
C TYR A 158 -9.65 5.47 -22.52
N GLY A 159 -8.79 5.75 -21.57
CA GLY A 159 -8.19 4.69 -20.73
C GLY A 159 -6.89 4.08 -21.30
N ARG A 160 -6.32 4.66 -22.35
CA ARG A 160 -4.94 4.33 -22.72
C ARG A 160 -3.98 5.17 -21.88
N PRO A 161 -3.06 4.56 -21.15
CA PRO A 161 -2.03 5.30 -20.44
C PRO A 161 -1.21 6.16 -21.41
N ASN A 162 -0.89 7.38 -21.01
CA ASN A 162 0.00 8.28 -21.74
C ASN A 162 1.47 7.95 -21.47
N CYS A 163 1.76 7.28 -20.35
CA CYS A 163 3.08 6.77 -20.05
C CYS A 163 3.28 5.43 -20.77
N VAL A 164 4.17 5.43 -21.76
CA VAL A 164 4.39 4.29 -22.65
C VAL A 164 5.81 3.78 -22.50
N VAL A 165 5.94 2.45 -22.46
CA VAL A 165 7.24 1.76 -22.50
C VAL A 165 7.41 1.17 -23.89
N THR A 166 8.52 1.52 -24.55
CA THR A 166 8.88 1.02 -25.89
C THR A 166 10.22 0.31 -25.82
N LEU A 167 10.26 -0.90 -26.36
CA LEU A 167 11.52 -1.63 -26.53
C LEU A 167 12.24 -1.11 -27.79
N LYS A 168 13.48 -0.63 -27.63
CA LYS A 168 14.35 -0.20 -28.73
C LYS A 168 15.68 -0.96 -28.66
N GLY A 169 15.82 -2.00 -29.45
CA GLY A 169 16.93 -2.93 -29.29
C GLY A 169 16.86 -3.63 -27.93
N ASP A 170 17.91 -3.49 -27.13
CA ASP A 170 17.99 -4.06 -25.78
C ASP A 170 17.61 -3.05 -24.67
N GLU A 171 17.10 -1.88 -25.05
CA GLU A 171 16.75 -0.81 -24.12
C GLU A 171 15.25 -0.62 -24.00
N LEU A 172 14.79 -0.38 -22.77
CA LEU A 172 13.42 0.06 -22.49
C LEU A 172 13.39 1.58 -22.40
N VAL A 173 12.67 2.21 -23.33
CA VAL A 173 12.46 3.66 -23.34
C VAL A 173 11.09 3.97 -22.75
N ILE A 174 11.08 4.69 -21.62
CA ILE A 174 9.87 5.12 -20.95
C ILE A 174 9.62 6.58 -21.35
N THR A 175 8.43 6.86 -21.88
CA THR A 175 8.02 8.21 -22.29
C THR A 175 6.64 8.49 -21.70
N GLY A 176 6.49 9.64 -21.04
CA GLY A 176 5.22 10.05 -20.46
C GLY A 176 5.42 10.75 -19.13
N GLN A 177 4.30 10.97 -18.42
CA GLN A 177 4.27 11.65 -17.13
C GLN A 177 3.30 10.93 -16.20
N LYS A 178 3.74 10.70 -14.98
CA LYS A 178 2.86 10.29 -13.88
C LYS A 178 2.44 11.49 -13.06
N SER A 179 1.28 11.37 -12.38
CA SER A 179 0.74 12.43 -11.54
C SER A 179 1.55 12.62 -10.26
N ALA A 180 1.43 13.82 -9.68
CA ALA A 180 1.99 14.13 -8.36
C ALA A 180 1.30 13.39 -7.20
N TRP A 181 0.12 12.79 -7.45
CA TRP A 181 -0.67 12.10 -6.42
C TRP A 181 -0.28 10.63 -6.31
N VAL A 182 0.96 10.40 -5.92
CA VAL A 182 1.52 9.08 -5.70
C VAL A 182 1.81 8.93 -4.21
N SER A 183 1.12 8.00 -3.55
CA SER A 183 1.41 7.66 -2.17
C SER A 183 2.87 7.24 -2.03
N ASN A 184 3.58 7.82 -1.06
CA ASN A 184 5.03 7.71 -0.88
C ASN A 184 5.88 8.28 -2.02
N GLY A 185 5.33 9.03 -2.98
CA GLY A 185 6.10 9.52 -4.14
C GLY A 185 7.32 10.38 -3.78
N THR A 186 7.29 11.08 -2.65
CA THR A 186 8.40 11.91 -2.16
C THR A 186 9.45 11.10 -1.39
N ILE A 187 9.08 9.98 -0.79
CA ILE A 187 9.91 9.19 0.11
C ILE A 187 10.20 7.77 -0.42
N GLY A 188 9.50 7.36 -1.48
CA GLY A 188 9.69 6.05 -2.09
C GLY A 188 11.06 5.91 -2.75
N GLN A 189 11.70 4.77 -2.52
CA GLN A 189 13.01 4.43 -3.09
C GLN A 189 12.88 3.55 -4.33
N VAL A 190 11.74 2.89 -4.49
CA VAL A 190 11.39 2.07 -5.64
C VAL A 190 9.94 2.31 -6.00
N GLY A 191 9.63 2.34 -7.30
CA GLY A 191 8.29 2.54 -7.80
C GLY A 191 7.90 1.49 -8.84
N ILE A 192 6.62 1.19 -8.89
CA ILE A 192 5.99 0.45 -10.00
C ILE A 192 5.27 1.47 -10.88
N LEU A 193 5.52 1.36 -12.18
CA LEU A 193 4.88 2.12 -13.25
C LEU A 193 3.80 1.28 -13.92
#